data_19e032f90ea22c8b3a6c79c789eccc86
#
_entry.id   19e032f90ea22c8b3a6c79c789eccc86
#
_cell.length_a   1.000
_cell.length_b   1.000
_cell.length_c   1.000
_cell.angle_alpha   90.00
_cell.angle_beta   90.00
_cell.angle_gamma   90.00
#
_symmetry.space_group_name_H-M   'P 1'
#
loop_
_entity.id
_entity.type
_entity.pdbx_description
1 polymer ?
#
loop_
_entity_poly.entity_id
_entity_poly.type
_entity_poly.pdbx_seq_one_letter_code
_entity_poly.pdbx_strand_id
1 'polypeptide(L)'
;LAVVGIWAAKKDDRAGAEPEEIIPVEHLVLPEEEKTEKKRIALTFDDGPSENTPEILAILKKHNVKATFFVTGKEGEEADEWYREIVADGHTLGMHSYSHKYSVLYDSLDSFQDDFTKLSQKLEDVTGEKCWVYRFPGGSSNQVSNTDMNEFIDYLGEQGMTYYDWNVVCGDATSQIYTADELVQNVMADVVKYKNSVVLMHDAAEKDS
;
A
#
# COMPACT_ATOMS: atom_id res chain seq x y z
N LEU A 1 -12.52 6.65 20.73
CA LEU A 1 -13.32 7.50 21.65
C LEU A 1 -14.39 6.62 22.28
N ALA A 2 -14.18 6.26 23.56
CA ALA A 2 -15.16 5.54 24.34
C ALA A 2 -16.15 6.55 24.93
N VAL A 3 -17.44 6.33 24.68
CA VAL A 3 -18.53 7.07 25.33
C VAL A 3 -18.90 6.29 26.59
N VAL A 4 -18.62 6.88 27.76
CA VAL A 4 -19.06 6.38 29.04
C VAL A 4 -20.47 6.96 29.29
N GLY A 5 -21.49 6.11 29.24
CA GLY A 5 -22.84 6.47 29.62
C GLY A 5 -23.03 6.31 31.14
N ILE A 6 -23.31 7.41 31.82
CA ILE A 6 -23.69 7.42 33.24
C ILE A 6 -25.19 7.17 33.30
N TRP A 7 -25.57 6.06 33.94
CA TRP A 7 -26.97 5.82 34.31
C TRP A 7 -27.22 6.27 35.75
N ALA A 8 -28.11 7.25 35.91
CA ALA A 8 -28.59 7.68 37.18
C ALA A 8 -29.78 6.78 37.58
N ALA A 9 -29.63 6.11 38.72
CA ALA A 9 -30.71 5.29 39.31
C ALA A 9 -31.76 6.20 39.95
N LYS A 10 -33.02 6.04 39.53
CA LYS A 10 -34.19 6.59 40.21
C LYS A 10 -34.53 5.67 41.38
N LYS A 11 -34.58 6.25 42.56
CA LYS A 11 -35.04 5.57 43.79
C LYS A 11 -36.56 5.37 43.71
N ASP A 12 -37.02 4.14 43.74
CA ASP A 12 -38.43 3.80 43.89
C ASP A 12 -38.63 3.05 45.22
N ASP A 13 -39.42 3.66 46.11
CA ASP A 13 -39.75 3.12 47.43
C ASP A 13 -40.88 2.09 47.27
N ARG A 14 -40.53 0.79 47.32
CA ARG A 14 -41.50 -0.27 47.66
C ARG A 14 -40.87 -1.26 48.62
N ALA A 15 -41.45 -1.29 49.81
CA ALA A 15 -41.16 -2.28 50.81
C ALA A 15 -41.71 -3.66 50.41
N GLY A 16 -40.91 -4.72 50.60
CA GLY A 16 -41.33 -6.11 50.59
C GLY A 16 -40.95 -6.92 49.37
N ALA A 17 -39.68 -7.19 49.21
CA ALA A 17 -39.18 -8.30 48.40
C ALA A 17 -38.15 -9.07 49.22
N GLU A 18 -38.28 -10.40 49.22
CA GLU A 18 -37.29 -11.30 49.81
C GLU A 18 -35.91 -11.09 49.19
N PRO A 19 -34.81 -11.35 49.92
CA PRO A 19 -33.46 -11.12 49.37
C PRO A 19 -33.23 -12.08 48.20
N GLU A 20 -33.04 -11.50 47.00
CA GLU A 20 -32.53 -12.26 45.86
C GLU A 20 -31.15 -12.84 46.20
N GLU A 21 -31.03 -14.14 45.98
CA GLU A 21 -29.81 -14.91 46.18
C GLU A 21 -28.70 -14.29 45.32
N ILE A 22 -27.72 -13.64 45.96
CA ILE A 22 -26.56 -13.06 45.28
C ILE A 22 -25.71 -14.22 44.74
N ILE A 23 -25.83 -14.49 43.44
CA ILE A 23 -24.93 -15.42 42.75
C ILE A 23 -23.54 -14.83 42.79
N PRO A 24 -22.53 -15.52 43.37
CA PRO A 24 -21.17 -15.02 43.40
C PRO A 24 -20.65 -14.77 41.97
N VAL A 25 -20.08 -13.59 41.73
CA VAL A 25 -19.58 -13.13 40.44
C VAL A 25 -18.36 -13.95 39.95
N GLU A 26 -17.91 -14.93 40.72
CA GLU A 26 -16.70 -15.74 40.42
C GLU A 26 -16.84 -16.72 39.26
N HIS A 27 -18.01 -16.85 38.63
CA HIS A 27 -18.21 -17.74 37.48
C HIS A 27 -18.70 -17.08 36.20
N LEU A 28 -18.65 -15.75 36.09
CA LEU A 28 -18.76 -15.10 34.80
C LEU A 28 -17.40 -15.20 34.07
N VAL A 29 -17.14 -16.38 33.50
CA VAL A 29 -16.14 -16.51 32.45
C VAL A 29 -16.70 -15.73 31.25
N LEU A 30 -16.33 -14.46 31.17
CA LEU A 30 -16.50 -13.72 29.90
C LEU A 30 -15.80 -14.54 28.81
N PRO A 31 -16.45 -14.77 27.65
CA PRO A 31 -15.76 -15.40 26.55
C PRO A 31 -14.46 -14.61 26.34
N GLU A 32 -13.32 -15.28 26.38
CA GLU A 32 -12.05 -14.68 25.92
C GLU A 32 -12.37 -14.10 24.54
N GLU A 33 -12.36 -12.77 24.42
CA GLU A 33 -12.35 -12.15 23.11
C GLU A 33 -11.14 -12.77 22.41
N GLU A 34 -11.39 -13.67 21.46
CA GLU A 34 -10.38 -14.12 20.53
C GLU A 34 -9.75 -12.83 19.99
N LYS A 35 -8.52 -12.56 20.42
CA LYS A 35 -7.68 -11.53 19.80
C LYS A 35 -7.42 -11.99 18.39
N THR A 36 -8.39 -11.85 17.51
CA THR A 36 -8.19 -12.02 16.09
C THR A 36 -7.16 -10.97 15.68
N GLU A 37 -5.93 -11.41 15.52
CA GLU A 37 -4.88 -10.52 15.04
C GLU A 37 -5.34 -9.94 13.70
N LYS A 38 -5.62 -8.64 13.68
CA LYS A 38 -6.08 -7.96 12.48
C LYS A 38 -5.00 -8.08 11.41
N LYS A 39 -5.32 -8.74 10.32
CA LYS A 39 -4.48 -8.76 9.12
C LYS A 39 -4.42 -7.37 8.51
N ARG A 40 -3.26 -7.00 7.98
CA ARG A 40 -3.06 -5.74 7.24
C ARG A 40 -2.73 -6.10 5.81
N ILE A 41 -3.39 -5.42 4.88
CA ILE A 41 -3.17 -5.60 3.45
C ILE A 41 -2.87 -4.20 2.88
N ALA A 42 -1.68 -4.02 2.33
CA ALA A 42 -1.29 -2.85 1.56
C ALA A 42 -1.48 -3.17 0.08
N LEU A 43 -2.34 -2.41 -0.59
CA LEU A 43 -2.48 -2.45 -2.04
C LEU A 43 -1.42 -1.54 -2.64
N THR A 44 -0.66 -2.04 -3.60
CA THR A 44 0.38 -1.27 -4.27
C THR A 44 0.28 -1.43 -5.78
N PHE A 45 0.50 -0.33 -6.50
CA PHE A 45 0.44 -0.25 -7.95
C PHE A 45 1.77 0.29 -8.47
N ASP A 46 2.41 -0.46 -9.35
CA ASP A 46 3.68 -0.10 -9.96
C ASP A 46 3.47 0.41 -11.41
N ASP A 47 4.48 1.05 -11.99
CA ASP A 47 4.61 1.49 -13.38
C ASP A 47 3.75 2.69 -13.83
N GLY A 48 2.78 3.11 -13.01
CA GLY A 48 1.96 4.28 -13.29
C GLY A 48 2.74 5.61 -13.31
N PRO A 49 2.03 6.71 -13.55
CA PRO A 49 0.63 6.77 -13.91
C PRO A 49 0.37 6.36 -15.36
N SER A 50 -0.85 5.94 -15.63
CA SER A 50 -1.34 5.59 -16.96
C SER A 50 -2.78 6.05 -17.16
N GLU A 51 -3.34 5.81 -18.33
CA GLU A 51 -4.77 6.06 -18.61
C GLU A 51 -5.71 5.26 -17.68
N ASN A 52 -5.21 4.21 -17.01
CA ASN A 52 -5.96 3.43 -16.03
C ASN A 52 -6.00 4.10 -14.63
N THR A 53 -5.06 5.00 -14.33
CA THR A 53 -4.95 5.66 -13.01
C THR A 53 -6.28 6.28 -12.54
N PRO A 54 -7.03 7.04 -13.35
CA PRO A 54 -8.29 7.63 -12.89
C PRO A 54 -9.34 6.60 -12.49
N GLU A 55 -9.43 5.48 -13.22
CA GLU A 55 -10.37 4.41 -12.88
C GLU A 55 -9.97 3.69 -11.58
N ILE A 56 -8.68 3.41 -11.40
CA ILE A 56 -8.15 2.83 -10.16
C ILE A 56 -8.47 3.74 -8.97
N LEU A 57 -8.22 5.05 -9.08
CA LEU A 57 -8.53 6.04 -8.04
C LEU A 57 -10.03 6.08 -7.72
N ALA A 58 -10.90 6.05 -8.75
CA ALA A 58 -12.33 6.02 -8.57
C ALA A 58 -12.82 4.78 -7.81
N ILE A 59 -12.24 3.60 -8.11
CA ILE A 59 -12.54 2.34 -7.42
C ILE A 59 -12.08 2.41 -5.96
N LEU A 60 -10.86 2.85 -5.70
CA LEU A 60 -10.32 2.98 -4.35
C LEU A 60 -11.15 3.95 -3.50
N LYS A 61 -11.56 5.07 -4.08
CA LYS A 61 -12.43 6.06 -3.45
C LYS A 61 -13.81 5.50 -3.13
N LYS A 62 -14.43 4.79 -4.07
CA LYS A 62 -15.73 4.12 -3.89
C LYS A 62 -15.72 3.17 -2.69
N HIS A 63 -14.61 2.47 -2.47
CA HIS A 63 -14.46 1.51 -1.39
C HIS A 63 -13.82 2.10 -0.13
N ASN A 64 -13.49 3.41 -0.13
CA ASN A 64 -12.79 4.09 0.97
C ASN A 64 -11.48 3.40 1.37
N VAL A 65 -10.70 2.96 0.38
CA VAL A 65 -9.42 2.28 0.55
C VAL A 65 -8.30 3.19 0.06
N LYS A 66 -7.17 3.19 0.77
CA LYS A 66 -5.95 3.88 0.34
C LYS A 66 -4.93 2.86 -0.16
N ALA A 67 -4.10 3.29 -1.11
CA ALA A 67 -3.07 2.49 -1.73
C ALA A 67 -1.76 3.26 -1.81
N THR A 68 -0.69 2.58 -2.21
CA THR A 68 0.59 3.19 -2.58
C THR A 68 0.79 3.01 -4.08
N PHE A 69 1.15 4.09 -4.77
CA PHE A 69 1.49 4.08 -6.18
C PHE A 69 2.99 4.30 -6.31
N PHE A 70 3.72 3.31 -6.79
CA PHE A 70 5.13 3.41 -7.12
C PHE A 70 5.25 3.80 -8.60
N VAL A 71 5.42 5.10 -8.83
CA VAL A 71 5.27 5.68 -10.16
C VAL A 71 6.60 5.79 -10.90
N THR A 72 6.50 5.83 -12.23
CA THR A 72 7.62 6.06 -13.13
C THR A 72 7.59 7.49 -13.69
N GLY A 73 8.67 7.94 -14.33
CA GLY A 73 8.73 9.26 -14.97
C GLY A 73 7.90 9.30 -16.25
N LYS A 74 6.73 9.90 -16.20
CA LYS A 74 5.90 10.19 -17.38
C LYS A 74 5.91 11.67 -17.67
N GLU A 75 5.89 12.03 -18.94
CA GLU A 75 5.88 13.42 -19.39
C GLU A 75 4.50 13.83 -19.88
N GLY A 76 4.20 15.12 -19.77
CA GLY A 76 2.96 15.72 -20.24
C GLY A 76 2.00 16.12 -19.14
N GLU A 77 1.12 17.07 -19.47
CA GLU A 77 0.20 17.67 -18.51
C GLU A 77 -0.81 16.65 -17.92
N GLU A 78 -1.22 15.67 -18.71
CA GLU A 78 -2.11 14.60 -18.30
C GLU A 78 -1.47 13.70 -17.23
N ALA A 79 -0.21 13.31 -17.42
CA ALA A 79 0.53 12.54 -16.40
C ALA A 79 0.75 13.38 -15.13
N ASP A 80 1.03 14.67 -15.28
CA ASP A 80 1.19 15.59 -14.15
C ASP A 80 -0.12 15.73 -13.35
N GLU A 81 -1.28 15.71 -14.01
CA GLU A 81 -2.58 15.71 -13.34
C GLU A 81 -2.78 14.43 -12.54
N TRP A 82 -2.48 13.26 -13.10
CA TRP A 82 -2.61 11.98 -12.40
C TRP A 82 -1.72 11.88 -11.15
N TYR A 83 -0.48 12.40 -11.18
CA TYR A 83 0.35 12.49 -9.97
C TYR A 83 -0.33 13.34 -8.89
N ARG A 84 -0.92 14.49 -9.26
CA ARG A 84 -1.65 15.35 -8.32
C ARG A 84 -2.90 14.67 -7.78
N GLU A 85 -3.65 13.94 -8.60
CA GLU A 85 -4.85 13.20 -8.18
C GLU A 85 -4.52 12.10 -7.18
N ILE A 86 -3.44 11.34 -7.39
CA ILE A 86 -2.97 10.31 -6.44
C ILE A 86 -2.78 10.94 -5.05
N VAL A 87 -2.09 12.07 -4.98
CA VAL A 87 -1.83 12.79 -3.71
C VAL A 87 -3.11 13.39 -3.14
N ALA A 88 -3.91 14.08 -3.97
CA ALA A 88 -5.14 14.75 -3.55
C ALA A 88 -6.19 13.78 -2.98
N ASP A 89 -6.28 12.58 -3.53
CA ASP A 89 -7.16 11.52 -3.01
C ASP A 89 -6.55 10.82 -1.76
N GLY A 90 -5.38 11.26 -1.28
CA GLY A 90 -4.74 10.82 -0.03
C GLY A 90 -4.12 9.44 -0.12
N HIS A 91 -3.67 9.05 -1.30
CA HIS A 91 -2.83 7.87 -1.51
C HIS A 91 -1.36 8.20 -1.25
N THR A 92 -0.54 7.19 -1.04
CA THR A 92 0.91 7.38 -0.94
C THR A 92 1.51 7.40 -2.33
N LEU A 93 2.21 8.48 -2.68
CA LEU A 93 3.00 8.57 -3.89
C LEU A 93 4.42 8.08 -3.57
N GLY A 94 4.85 7.02 -4.21
CA GLY A 94 6.17 6.42 -4.11
C GLY A 94 6.90 6.45 -5.44
N MET A 95 8.20 6.22 -5.38
CA MET A 95 9.08 6.23 -6.56
C MET A 95 9.39 4.81 -7.02
N HIS A 96 9.38 4.59 -8.34
CA HIS A 96 9.76 3.29 -8.91
C HIS A 96 11.04 3.40 -9.76
N SER A 97 11.11 4.31 -10.68
CA SER A 97 12.25 4.73 -11.49
C SER A 97 11.77 5.81 -12.45
N TYR A 98 12.64 6.70 -12.89
CA TYR A 98 12.25 7.65 -13.94
C TYR A 98 12.09 6.94 -15.28
N SER A 99 13.10 6.17 -15.66
CA SER A 99 13.20 5.56 -17.00
C SER A 99 12.53 4.19 -17.11
N HIS A 100 12.45 3.45 -16.01
CA HIS A 100 12.07 2.03 -15.94
C HIS A 100 12.86 1.13 -16.91
N LYS A 101 14.07 1.56 -17.28
CA LYS A 101 14.95 0.81 -18.17
C LYS A 101 16.08 0.18 -17.38
N TYR A 102 16.02 -1.13 -17.17
CA TYR A 102 16.97 -1.89 -16.35
C TYR A 102 18.43 -1.65 -16.76
N SER A 103 18.70 -1.62 -18.08
CA SER A 103 20.04 -1.37 -18.63
C SER A 103 20.57 0.05 -18.39
N VAL A 104 19.70 0.99 -18.03
CA VAL A 104 20.08 2.36 -17.68
C VAL A 104 20.12 2.49 -16.17
N LEU A 105 19.02 2.10 -15.50
CA LEU A 105 18.84 2.23 -14.06
C LEU A 105 19.94 1.51 -13.26
N TYR A 106 20.30 0.29 -13.69
CA TYR A 106 21.24 -0.60 -12.98
C TYR A 106 22.61 -0.70 -13.65
N ASP A 107 22.97 0.24 -14.52
CA ASP A 107 24.29 0.30 -15.15
C ASP A 107 25.39 0.62 -14.13
N SER A 108 25.12 1.61 -13.26
CA SER A 108 26.02 2.05 -12.21
C SER A 108 25.26 2.76 -11.10
N LEU A 109 25.92 3.01 -9.95
CA LEU A 109 25.37 3.84 -8.89
C LEU A 109 25.08 5.27 -9.38
N ASP A 110 25.96 5.86 -10.18
CA ASP A 110 25.75 7.20 -10.73
C ASP A 110 24.49 7.25 -11.61
N SER A 111 24.29 6.25 -12.48
CA SER A 111 23.07 6.15 -13.30
C SER A 111 21.79 6.01 -12.47
N PHE A 112 21.86 5.26 -11.39
CA PHE A 112 20.75 5.13 -10.44
C PHE A 112 20.44 6.46 -9.74
N GLN A 113 21.46 7.18 -9.29
CA GLN A 113 21.34 8.48 -8.66
C GLN A 113 20.72 9.53 -9.58
N ASP A 114 21.13 9.53 -10.85
CA ASP A 114 20.57 10.43 -11.87
C ASP A 114 19.08 10.13 -12.12
N ASP A 115 18.71 8.85 -12.28
CA ASP A 115 17.33 8.41 -12.49
C ASP A 115 16.45 8.75 -11.26
N PHE A 116 16.95 8.47 -10.06
CA PHE A 116 16.32 8.82 -8.80
C PHE A 116 16.09 10.33 -8.66
N THR A 117 17.14 11.12 -8.86
CA THR A 117 17.08 12.58 -8.72
C THR A 117 16.09 13.19 -9.69
N LYS A 118 16.07 12.70 -10.93
CA LYS A 118 15.17 13.18 -11.97
C LYS A 118 13.70 12.90 -11.61
N LEU A 119 13.41 11.70 -11.09
CA LEU A 119 12.04 11.38 -10.67
C LEU A 119 11.64 12.17 -9.42
N SER A 120 12.51 12.23 -8.43
CA SER A 120 12.24 12.95 -7.18
C SER A 120 11.91 14.42 -7.45
N GLN A 121 12.74 15.10 -8.27
CA GLN A 121 12.52 16.50 -8.62
C GLN A 121 11.21 16.69 -9.38
N LYS A 122 10.93 15.84 -10.37
CA LYS A 122 9.68 15.90 -11.13
C LYS A 122 8.46 15.79 -10.22
N LEU A 123 8.44 14.80 -9.33
CA LEU A 123 7.29 14.58 -8.43
C LEU A 123 7.12 15.75 -7.45
N GLU A 124 8.21 16.28 -6.89
CA GLU A 124 8.16 17.44 -6.01
C GLU A 124 7.68 18.69 -6.75
N ASP A 125 8.16 18.95 -7.97
CA ASP A 125 7.74 20.09 -8.78
C ASP A 125 6.24 20.03 -9.16
N VAL A 126 5.74 18.84 -9.44
CA VAL A 126 4.34 18.62 -9.88
C VAL A 126 3.37 18.62 -8.71
N THR A 127 3.72 17.99 -7.59
CA THR A 127 2.78 17.74 -6.49
C THR A 127 3.04 18.61 -5.27
N GLY A 128 4.23 19.19 -5.12
CA GLY A 128 4.69 19.87 -3.90
C GLY A 128 5.07 18.92 -2.77
N GLU A 129 4.98 17.61 -2.96
CA GLU A 129 5.21 16.59 -1.95
C GLU A 129 6.52 15.86 -2.21
N LYS A 130 7.28 15.62 -1.13
CA LYS A 130 8.47 14.75 -1.19
C LYS A 130 8.08 13.30 -0.96
N CYS A 131 8.46 12.45 -1.91
CA CYS A 131 8.33 11.01 -1.71
C CYS A 131 9.32 10.52 -0.64
N TRP A 132 8.91 9.50 0.09
CA TRP A 132 9.70 8.86 1.14
C TRP A 132 9.76 7.34 1.01
N VAL A 133 9.08 6.79 0.00
CA VAL A 133 9.07 5.36 -0.30
C VAL A 133 9.53 5.10 -1.73
N TYR A 134 10.27 4.01 -1.89
CA TYR A 134 10.82 3.55 -3.16
C TYR A 134 10.52 2.07 -3.36
N ARG A 135 10.34 1.65 -4.61
CA ARG A 135 10.37 0.24 -4.99
C ARG A 135 11.30 0.04 -6.16
N PHE A 136 12.23 -0.90 -6.02
CA PHE A 136 13.14 -1.25 -7.10
C PHE A 136 12.41 -1.97 -8.23
N PRO A 137 12.54 -1.55 -9.51
CA PRO A 137 12.12 -2.35 -10.64
C PRO A 137 12.70 -3.77 -10.57
N GLY A 138 11.83 -4.78 -10.56
CA GLY A 138 12.22 -6.18 -10.36
C GLY A 138 12.54 -6.58 -8.92
N GLY A 139 12.32 -5.69 -7.94
CA GLY A 139 12.56 -5.94 -6.51
C GLY A 139 14.02 -5.70 -6.06
N SER A 140 14.22 -5.62 -4.74
CA SER A 140 15.54 -5.35 -4.14
C SER A 140 16.53 -6.50 -4.28
N SER A 141 16.06 -7.69 -4.64
CA SER A 141 16.88 -8.91 -4.83
C SER A 141 17.03 -9.31 -6.30
N ASN A 142 16.73 -8.39 -7.25
CA ASN A 142 16.86 -8.71 -8.66
C ASN A 142 18.31 -9.06 -9.04
N GLN A 143 18.48 -9.86 -10.10
CA GLN A 143 19.77 -10.35 -10.57
C GLN A 143 20.21 -9.68 -11.89
N VAL A 144 19.53 -8.60 -12.27
CA VAL A 144 19.82 -7.88 -13.55
C VAL A 144 20.88 -6.80 -13.38
N SER A 145 21.11 -6.34 -12.16
CA SER A 145 22.12 -5.33 -11.86
C SER A 145 23.54 -5.94 -11.93
N ASN A 146 24.47 -5.20 -12.54
CA ASN A 146 25.90 -5.49 -12.47
C ASN A 146 26.56 -4.89 -11.22
N THR A 147 25.91 -3.92 -10.58
CA THR A 147 26.31 -3.30 -9.32
C THR A 147 25.63 -4.05 -8.17
N ASP A 148 26.29 -4.14 -7.01
CA ASP A 148 25.67 -4.74 -5.82
C ASP A 148 24.44 -3.93 -5.41
N MET A 149 23.30 -4.58 -5.30
CA MET A 149 22.04 -3.92 -4.89
C MET A 149 22.14 -3.20 -3.54
N ASN A 150 23.08 -3.62 -2.67
CA ASN A 150 23.32 -2.93 -1.40
C ASN A 150 23.80 -1.49 -1.59
N GLU A 151 24.55 -1.18 -2.65
CA GLU A 151 25.00 0.19 -2.93
C GLU A 151 23.82 1.12 -3.22
N PHE A 152 22.81 0.65 -3.94
CA PHE A 152 21.57 1.40 -4.18
C PHE A 152 20.71 1.52 -2.93
N ILE A 153 20.65 0.46 -2.12
CA ILE A 153 19.91 0.44 -0.84
C ILE A 153 20.52 1.45 0.14
N ASP A 154 21.85 1.45 0.27
CA ASP A 154 22.57 2.39 1.13
C ASP A 154 22.33 3.84 0.68
N TYR A 155 22.44 4.09 -0.64
CA TYR A 155 22.11 5.41 -1.19
C TYR A 155 20.69 5.86 -0.88
N LEU A 156 19.68 4.98 -1.05
CA LEU A 156 18.30 5.32 -0.69
C LEU A 156 18.18 5.67 0.81
N GLY A 157 18.88 4.93 1.67
CA GLY A 157 18.93 5.21 3.12
C GLY A 157 19.52 6.60 3.41
N GLU A 158 20.60 6.99 2.72
CA GLU A 158 21.20 8.34 2.81
C GLU A 158 20.24 9.44 2.36
N GLN A 159 19.36 9.16 1.39
CA GLN A 159 18.31 10.07 0.95
C GLN A 159 17.07 10.08 1.89
N GLY A 160 17.07 9.29 2.97
CA GLY A 160 15.94 9.17 3.89
C GLY A 160 14.76 8.38 3.32
N MET A 161 15.00 7.58 2.28
CA MET A 161 13.99 6.75 1.65
C MET A 161 13.89 5.39 2.34
N THR A 162 12.67 4.83 2.35
CA THR A 162 12.43 3.42 2.71
C THR A 162 11.99 2.67 1.46
N TYR A 163 12.63 1.53 1.17
CA TYR A 163 12.18 0.71 0.05
C TYR A 163 11.23 -0.40 0.50
N TYR A 164 10.35 -0.84 -0.40
CA TYR A 164 9.39 -1.91 -0.16
C TYR A 164 9.34 -2.87 -1.33
N ASP A 165 9.55 -4.14 -1.05
CA ASP A 165 9.19 -5.24 -1.93
C ASP A 165 7.74 -5.69 -1.66
N TRP A 166 7.37 -6.86 -2.14
CA TRP A 166 6.05 -7.46 -1.99
C TRP A 166 6.14 -8.91 -1.51
N ASN A 167 5.05 -9.43 -1.00
CA ASN A 167 4.93 -10.84 -0.62
C ASN A 167 3.66 -11.50 -1.17
N VAL A 168 2.85 -10.75 -1.90
CA VAL A 168 1.66 -11.22 -2.63
C VAL A 168 1.70 -10.65 -4.03
N VAL A 169 1.48 -11.50 -5.04
CA VAL A 169 1.50 -11.12 -6.45
C VAL A 169 0.11 -11.30 -7.04
N CYS A 170 -0.43 -10.28 -7.70
CA CYS A 170 -1.69 -10.36 -8.42
C CYS A 170 -1.56 -11.25 -9.67
N GLY A 171 -0.49 -11.08 -10.43
CA GLY A 171 -0.23 -11.82 -11.66
C GLY A 171 -0.59 -11.06 -12.94
N ASP A 172 -0.97 -9.81 -12.82
CA ASP A 172 -1.42 -8.92 -13.91
C ASP A 172 -0.34 -8.56 -14.93
N ALA A 173 0.95 -8.67 -14.56
CA ALA A 173 2.10 -8.38 -15.44
C ALA A 173 2.91 -9.64 -15.81
N THR A 174 2.27 -10.80 -15.85
CA THR A 174 2.91 -12.06 -16.29
C THR A 174 2.64 -12.32 -17.78
N SER A 175 3.37 -13.30 -18.35
CA SER A 175 3.08 -13.79 -19.71
C SER A 175 1.78 -14.58 -19.80
N GLN A 176 1.21 -15.01 -18.70
CA GLN A 176 -0.08 -15.68 -18.64
C GLN A 176 -1.19 -14.64 -18.54
N ILE A 177 -2.21 -14.76 -19.37
CA ILE A 177 -3.41 -13.93 -19.32
C ILE A 177 -4.38 -14.53 -18.31
N TYR A 178 -4.72 -13.76 -17.29
CA TYR A 178 -5.70 -14.12 -16.27
C TYR A 178 -6.98 -13.30 -16.43
N THR A 179 -8.11 -13.90 -16.12
CA THR A 179 -9.37 -13.18 -15.93
C THR A 179 -9.33 -12.38 -14.61
N ALA A 180 -10.18 -11.37 -14.47
CA ALA A 180 -10.30 -10.60 -13.24
C ALA A 180 -10.55 -11.47 -12.00
N ASP A 181 -11.40 -12.50 -12.13
CA ASP A 181 -11.68 -13.44 -11.04
C ASP A 181 -10.45 -14.27 -10.65
N GLU A 182 -9.64 -14.69 -11.61
CA GLU A 182 -8.39 -15.41 -11.36
C GLU A 182 -7.34 -14.51 -10.68
N LEU A 183 -7.21 -13.25 -11.10
CA LEU A 183 -6.34 -12.27 -10.42
C LEU A 183 -6.76 -12.08 -8.95
N VAL A 184 -8.05 -11.95 -8.69
CA VAL A 184 -8.58 -11.89 -7.31
C VAL A 184 -8.26 -13.16 -6.54
N GLN A 185 -8.43 -14.36 -7.13
CA GLN A 185 -8.11 -15.62 -6.49
C GLN A 185 -6.62 -15.74 -6.16
N ASN A 186 -5.72 -15.29 -7.04
CA ASN A 186 -4.28 -15.27 -6.79
C ASN A 186 -3.97 -14.45 -5.52
N VAL A 187 -4.50 -13.23 -5.43
CA VAL A 187 -4.31 -12.37 -4.25
C VAL A 187 -4.90 -13.02 -3.00
N MET A 188 -6.15 -13.52 -3.07
CA MET A 188 -6.85 -14.10 -1.92
C MET A 188 -6.18 -15.37 -1.40
N ALA A 189 -5.58 -16.20 -2.28
CA ALA A 189 -4.85 -17.41 -1.90
C ALA A 189 -3.59 -17.10 -1.08
N ASP A 190 -3.00 -15.93 -1.28
CA ASP A 190 -1.74 -15.56 -0.65
C ASP A 190 -1.91 -14.66 0.58
N VAL A 191 -2.85 -13.70 0.59
CA VAL A 191 -3.07 -12.81 1.74
C VAL A 191 -3.44 -13.57 3.02
N VAL A 192 -4.03 -14.77 2.90
CA VAL A 192 -4.36 -15.60 4.07
C VAL A 192 -3.12 -16.16 4.76
N LYS A 193 -1.98 -16.25 4.06
CA LYS A 193 -0.72 -16.83 4.57
C LYS A 193 0.06 -15.86 5.45
N TYR A 194 -0.19 -14.55 5.34
CA TYR A 194 0.60 -13.49 5.98
C TYR A 194 -0.25 -12.67 6.96
N LYS A 195 0.39 -12.17 8.02
CA LYS A 195 -0.19 -11.18 8.92
C LYS A 195 -0.22 -9.79 8.27
N ASN A 196 0.86 -9.46 7.56
CA ASN A 196 0.97 -8.24 6.78
C ASN A 196 1.26 -8.63 5.33
N SER A 197 0.42 -8.19 4.42
CA SER A 197 0.53 -8.44 2.98
C SER A 197 0.83 -7.14 2.25
N VAL A 198 1.80 -7.17 1.35
CA VAL A 198 2.05 -6.12 0.36
C VAL A 198 1.75 -6.73 -0.99
N VAL A 199 0.67 -6.25 -1.62
CA VAL A 199 0.15 -6.81 -2.88
C VAL A 199 0.74 -6.04 -4.04
N LEU A 200 1.44 -6.73 -4.94
CA LEU A 200 1.94 -6.19 -6.20
C LEU A 200 0.85 -6.27 -7.26
N MET A 201 0.52 -5.12 -7.81
CA MET A 201 -0.32 -4.90 -9.00
C MET A 201 0.36 -3.82 -9.86
N HIS A 202 -0.07 -3.67 -11.10
CA HIS A 202 0.49 -2.68 -12.02
C HIS A 202 -0.58 -1.72 -12.53
N ASP A 203 -0.23 -0.44 -12.58
CA ASP A 203 -0.95 0.64 -13.24
C ASP A 203 -0.22 0.96 -14.55
N ALA A 204 -0.34 0.06 -15.50
CA ALA A 204 0.26 0.20 -16.81
C ALA A 204 -0.83 0.06 -17.88
N ALA A 205 -0.81 0.93 -18.88
CA ALA A 205 -1.59 0.71 -20.09
C ALA A 205 -1.15 -0.61 -20.75
N GLU A 206 -2.09 -1.34 -21.36
CA GLU A 206 -1.74 -2.55 -22.11
C GLU A 206 -0.56 -2.25 -23.04
N LYS A 207 0.48 -3.08 -22.92
CA LYS A 207 1.54 -3.03 -23.93
C LYS A 207 0.89 -3.50 -25.23
N ASP A 208 0.76 -2.58 -26.18
CA ASP A 208 0.47 -2.95 -27.56
C ASP A 208 1.47 -4.05 -27.96
N SER A 209 0.94 -5.23 -28.22
CA SER A 209 1.69 -6.45 -28.55
C SER A 209 2.22 -6.40 -29.98
#